data_4607be47bb73f74195862d127cfe2e69
#
_entry.id   4607be47bb73f74195862d127cfe2e69
#
_cell.length_a   1.000
_cell.length_b   1.000
_cell.length_c   1.000
_cell.angle_alpha   90.00
_cell.angle_beta   90.00
_cell.angle_gamma   90.00
#
_symmetry.space_group_name_H-M   'P 1'
#
loop_
_entity.id
_entity.type
_entity.pdbx_description
1 polymer ?
#
loop_
_entity_poly.entity_id
_entity_poly.type
_entity_poly.pdbx_seq_one_letter_code
_entity_poly.pdbx_strand_id
1 'polypeptide(L)'
;MDKEKYSVASEILYRGKSAKGQTFNYPTAFPLFPAACYTMHNLDEVDEAYRSKFTYVRTNNPNREALADMVSYLENGEKSLIFSSGMGAITTTLMTILKPGDHIICNSYIYGETFDVMTK
;
A
#
# COMPACT_ATOMS: atom_id res chain seq x y z
N MET A 1 16.78 -6.02 7.94
CA MET A 1 17.70 -6.29 6.81
C MET A 1 18.58 -5.07 6.67
N ASP A 2 19.91 -5.24 6.77
CA ASP A 2 20.87 -4.11 6.70
C ASP A 2 20.79 -3.44 5.32
N LYS A 3 20.49 -2.13 5.33
CA LYS A 3 20.38 -1.31 4.09
C LYS A 3 21.68 -1.22 3.28
N GLU A 4 22.80 -1.67 3.83
CA GLU A 4 24.12 -1.57 3.18
C GLU A 4 24.51 -2.76 2.28
N LYS A 5 23.69 -3.83 2.24
CA LYS A 5 24.11 -5.10 1.61
C LYS A 5 23.87 -5.17 0.10
N TYR A 6 22.89 -4.42 -0.43
CA TYR A 6 22.50 -4.50 -1.85
C TYR A 6 22.25 -3.11 -2.44
N SER A 7 22.37 -2.98 -3.76
CA SER A 7 21.93 -1.75 -4.45
C SER A 7 20.43 -1.55 -4.33
N VAL A 8 19.96 -0.31 -4.43
CA VAL A 8 18.51 0.01 -4.41
C VAL A 8 17.73 -0.82 -5.44
N ALA A 9 18.30 -0.99 -6.65
CA ALA A 9 17.69 -1.83 -7.69
C ALA A 9 17.55 -3.29 -7.27
N SER A 10 18.56 -3.85 -6.58
CA SER A 10 18.49 -5.22 -6.06
C SER A 10 17.51 -5.37 -4.92
N GLU A 11 17.47 -4.41 -3.99
CA GLU A 11 16.53 -4.42 -2.87
C GLU A 11 15.08 -4.41 -3.35
N ILE A 12 14.72 -3.57 -4.32
CA ILE A 12 13.37 -3.49 -4.89
C ILE A 12 12.93 -4.84 -5.49
N LEU A 13 13.82 -5.55 -6.19
CA LEU A 13 13.51 -6.86 -6.77
C LEU A 13 13.13 -7.93 -5.72
N TYR A 14 13.62 -7.80 -4.51
CA TYR A 14 13.43 -8.81 -3.47
C TYR A 14 12.40 -8.42 -2.40
N ARG A 15 12.10 -7.12 -2.23
CA ARG A 15 11.24 -6.66 -1.15
C ARG A 15 9.81 -7.18 -1.21
N GLY A 16 9.15 -7.13 -2.31
CA GLY A 16 7.77 -7.60 -2.43
C GLY A 16 7.56 -9.10 -2.25
N LYS A 17 8.64 -9.89 -2.13
CA LYS A 17 8.57 -11.36 -2.12
C LYS A 17 8.21 -11.96 -0.76
N SER A 18 8.26 -11.20 0.30
CA SER A 18 8.01 -11.68 1.66
C SER A 18 6.59 -11.43 2.15
N ALA A 19 5.59 -11.53 1.28
CA ALA A 19 4.18 -11.47 1.69
C ALA A 19 3.93 -12.56 2.75
N LYS A 20 3.72 -12.13 3.99
CA LYS A 20 3.56 -13.00 5.14
C LYS A 20 2.42 -14.00 4.90
N GLY A 21 2.70 -15.27 5.10
CA GLY A 21 1.70 -16.35 5.05
C GLY A 21 1.66 -17.15 3.76
N GLN A 22 2.60 -16.99 2.84
CA GLN A 22 2.66 -17.80 1.62
C GLN A 22 3.66 -18.94 1.75
N THR A 23 3.16 -20.16 1.63
CA THR A 23 3.94 -21.41 1.60
C THR A 23 4.25 -21.84 0.15
N PHE A 24 4.69 -20.92 -0.69
CA PHE A 24 5.13 -21.27 -2.03
C PHE A 24 6.65 -21.40 -2.10
N ASN A 25 7.13 -22.28 -2.95
CA ASN A 25 8.51 -22.22 -3.43
C ASN A 25 8.74 -20.80 -3.98
N TYR A 26 9.77 -20.13 -3.51
CA TYR A 26 10.03 -18.72 -3.78
C TYR A 26 10.19 -18.47 -5.29
N PRO A 27 9.23 -17.89 -6.00
CA PRO A 27 9.37 -17.55 -7.40
C PRO A 27 10.38 -16.41 -7.54
N THR A 28 11.12 -16.38 -8.65
CA THR A 28 12.05 -15.29 -8.94
C THR A 28 11.35 -13.96 -9.15
N ALA A 29 10.15 -13.98 -9.75
CA ALA A 29 9.27 -12.81 -9.85
C ALA A 29 8.15 -12.89 -8.82
N PHE A 30 7.66 -11.75 -8.34
CA PHE A 30 6.49 -11.72 -7.46
C PHE A 30 5.25 -12.18 -8.21
N PRO A 31 4.49 -13.17 -7.71
CA PRO A 31 3.31 -13.68 -8.39
C PRO A 31 2.19 -12.63 -8.49
N LEU A 32 1.41 -12.70 -9.55
CA LEU A 32 0.16 -11.96 -9.64
C LEU A 32 -0.96 -12.74 -8.94
N PHE A 33 -1.70 -12.05 -8.09
CA PHE A 33 -2.84 -12.59 -7.32
C PHE A 33 -4.16 -11.99 -7.83
N PRO A 34 -4.75 -12.53 -8.92
CA PRO A 34 -6.00 -12.04 -9.48
C PRO A 34 -7.21 -12.59 -8.71
N ALA A 35 -7.12 -12.64 -7.38
CA ALA A 35 -8.16 -13.18 -6.52
C ALA A 35 -8.96 -12.01 -5.88
N ALA A 36 -10.29 -12.06 -6.00
CA ALA A 36 -11.17 -11.14 -5.30
C ALA A 36 -11.37 -11.58 -3.85
N CYS A 37 -11.52 -12.88 -3.60
CA CYS A 37 -11.76 -13.47 -2.29
C CYS A 37 -10.75 -14.59 -2.04
N TYR A 38 -10.54 -14.90 -0.75
CA TYR A 38 -9.65 -15.97 -0.31
C TYR A 38 -10.48 -17.00 0.47
N THR A 39 -10.20 -18.29 0.25
CA THR A 39 -10.89 -19.39 0.94
C THR A 39 -10.37 -19.54 2.36
N MET A 40 -11.27 -19.71 3.30
CA MET A 40 -11.00 -20.06 4.71
C MET A 40 -11.75 -21.34 5.03
N HIS A 41 -11.12 -22.23 5.81
CA HIS A 41 -11.64 -23.58 6.05
C HIS A 41 -12.49 -23.68 7.32
N ASN A 42 -12.38 -22.72 8.23
CA ASN A 42 -13.10 -22.69 9.50
C ASN A 42 -13.26 -21.24 10.01
N LEU A 43 -14.06 -21.06 11.07
CA LEU A 43 -14.32 -19.74 11.66
C LEU A 43 -13.08 -19.11 12.32
N ASP A 44 -12.19 -19.90 12.89
CA ASP A 44 -10.98 -19.41 13.53
C ASP A 44 -10.04 -18.80 12.47
N GLU A 45 -9.95 -19.41 11.28
CA GLU A 45 -9.22 -18.84 10.14
C GLU A 45 -9.85 -17.54 9.64
N VAL A 46 -11.18 -17.42 9.69
CA VAL A 46 -11.86 -16.17 9.36
C VAL A 46 -11.44 -15.06 10.30
N ASP A 47 -11.52 -15.29 11.61
CA ASP A 47 -11.13 -14.30 12.62
C ASP A 47 -9.66 -13.89 12.50
N GLU A 48 -8.77 -14.86 12.28
CA GLU A 48 -7.35 -14.59 12.07
C GLU A 48 -7.11 -13.81 10.76
N ALA A 49 -7.82 -14.16 9.69
CA ALA A 49 -7.68 -13.50 8.40
C ALA A 49 -8.10 -12.03 8.46
N TYR A 50 -9.15 -11.68 9.18
CA TYR A 50 -9.55 -10.30 9.39
C TYR A 50 -8.54 -9.48 10.19
N ARG A 51 -7.72 -10.12 11.00
CA ARG A 51 -6.69 -9.45 11.81
C ARG A 51 -5.35 -9.30 11.09
N SER A 52 -4.97 -10.23 10.23
CA SER A 52 -3.58 -10.34 9.76
C SER A 52 -3.38 -10.86 8.34
N LYS A 53 -4.43 -11.32 7.65
CA LYS A 53 -4.32 -11.97 6.33
C LYS A 53 -5.17 -11.29 5.26
N PHE A 54 -5.20 -11.91 4.10
CA PHE A 54 -6.00 -11.45 2.96
C PHE A 54 -7.38 -12.08 3.02
N THR A 55 -8.42 -11.27 3.02
CA THR A 55 -9.82 -11.72 3.02
C THR A 55 -10.51 -11.37 1.72
N TYR A 56 -10.37 -10.12 1.31
CA TYR A 56 -11.01 -9.56 0.14
C TYR A 56 -10.14 -8.46 -0.49
N VAL A 57 -10.07 -8.42 -1.83
CA VAL A 57 -9.17 -7.53 -2.58
C VAL A 57 -9.34 -6.04 -2.27
N ARG A 58 -10.55 -5.59 -1.92
CA ARG A 58 -10.81 -4.20 -1.57
C ARG A 58 -10.13 -3.81 -0.25
N THR A 59 -10.12 -4.72 0.72
CA THR A 59 -9.45 -4.48 2.01
C THR A 59 -7.95 -4.66 1.88
N ASN A 60 -7.51 -5.78 1.32
CA ASN A 60 -6.09 -6.05 1.13
C ASN A 60 -5.82 -7.02 -0.03
N ASN A 61 -4.62 -6.92 -0.62
CA ASN A 61 -4.17 -7.79 -1.70
C ASN A 61 -2.64 -7.92 -1.67
N PRO A 62 -2.07 -9.13 -1.88
CA PRO A 62 -0.62 -9.34 -1.84
C PRO A 62 0.17 -8.43 -2.79
N ASN A 63 -0.33 -8.20 -4.01
CA ASN A 63 0.36 -7.32 -4.96
C ASN A 63 0.38 -5.87 -4.49
N ARG A 64 -0.71 -5.39 -3.89
CA ARG A 64 -0.78 -4.03 -3.34
C ARG A 64 0.16 -3.85 -2.16
N GLU A 65 0.25 -4.84 -1.26
CA GLU A 65 1.20 -4.80 -0.14
C GLU A 65 2.66 -4.83 -0.62
N ALA A 66 2.96 -5.68 -1.60
CA ALA A 66 4.29 -5.75 -2.17
C ALA A 66 4.72 -4.40 -2.79
N LEU A 67 3.82 -3.76 -3.55
CA LEU A 67 4.08 -2.44 -4.12
C LEU A 67 4.24 -1.38 -3.02
N ALA A 68 3.39 -1.40 -2.00
CA ALA A 68 3.47 -0.49 -0.87
C ALA A 68 4.81 -0.60 -0.11
N ASP A 69 5.32 -1.83 0.10
CA ASP A 69 6.63 -2.06 0.72
C ASP A 69 7.78 -1.49 -0.14
N MET A 70 7.70 -1.68 -1.47
CA MET A 70 8.70 -1.11 -2.39
C MET A 70 8.71 0.42 -2.35
N VAL A 71 7.54 1.06 -2.38
CA VAL A 71 7.41 2.53 -2.31
C VAL A 71 7.88 3.05 -0.97
N SER A 72 7.51 2.40 0.15
CA SER A 72 7.99 2.76 1.47
C SER A 72 9.52 2.74 1.57
N TYR A 73 10.14 1.73 0.95
CA TYR A 73 11.60 1.64 0.90
C TYR A 73 12.25 2.77 0.10
N LEU A 74 11.69 3.08 -1.08
CA LEU A 74 12.20 4.15 -1.94
C LEU A 74 12.11 5.53 -1.30
N GLU A 75 11.00 5.80 -0.64
CA GLU A 75 10.71 7.08 0.01
C GLU A 75 11.26 7.18 1.45
N ASN A 76 11.97 6.15 1.95
CA ASN A 76 12.38 6.04 3.37
C ASN A 76 11.21 6.23 4.34
N GLY A 77 10.00 5.86 3.92
CA GLY A 77 8.78 5.90 4.72
C GLY A 77 8.64 4.64 5.59
N GLU A 78 7.87 4.76 6.65
CA GLU A 78 7.53 3.63 7.52
C GLU A 78 6.53 2.70 6.83
N LYS A 79 5.51 3.27 6.18
CA LYS A 79 4.47 2.57 5.42
C LYS A 79 3.96 3.42 4.27
N SER A 80 3.44 2.76 3.23
CA SER A 80 2.77 3.41 2.10
C SER A 80 1.38 2.82 1.89
N LEU A 81 0.49 3.61 1.33
CA LEU A 81 -0.82 3.18 0.86
C LEU A 81 -0.91 3.39 -0.65
N ILE A 82 -1.44 2.41 -1.34
CA ILE A 82 -1.57 2.42 -2.79
C ILE A 82 -3.02 2.71 -3.17
N PHE A 83 -3.21 3.70 -4.02
CA PHE A 83 -4.51 4.14 -4.54
C PHE A 83 -4.59 3.92 -6.04
N SER A 84 -5.80 3.86 -6.57
CA SER A 84 -6.05 3.70 -8.01
C SER A 84 -5.88 5.00 -8.81
N SER A 85 -5.74 6.13 -8.13
CA SER A 85 -5.51 7.44 -8.76
C SER A 85 -4.74 8.38 -7.83
N GLY A 86 -3.99 9.32 -8.44
CA GLY A 86 -3.28 10.36 -7.68
C GLY A 86 -4.23 11.25 -6.88
N MET A 87 -5.37 11.65 -7.44
CA MET A 87 -6.38 12.43 -6.71
C MET A 87 -6.97 11.65 -5.54
N GLY A 88 -7.18 10.33 -5.69
CA GLY A 88 -7.60 9.47 -4.58
C GLY A 88 -6.58 9.48 -3.44
N ALA A 89 -5.30 9.43 -3.74
CA ALA A 89 -4.22 9.52 -2.75
C ALA A 89 -4.22 10.89 -2.05
N ILE A 90 -4.23 11.98 -2.83
CA ILE A 90 -4.22 13.36 -2.32
C ILE A 90 -5.44 13.63 -1.43
N THR A 91 -6.64 13.38 -1.96
CA THR A 91 -7.90 13.65 -1.23
C THR A 91 -7.99 12.85 0.06
N THR A 92 -7.66 11.54 0.01
CA THR A 92 -7.69 10.71 1.21
C THR A 92 -6.69 11.19 2.25
N THR A 93 -5.48 11.58 1.83
CA THR A 93 -4.47 12.14 2.74
C THR A 93 -4.99 13.40 3.42
N LEU A 94 -5.49 14.36 2.65
CA LEU A 94 -6.00 15.61 3.20
C LEU A 94 -7.16 15.37 4.18
N MET A 95 -8.15 14.56 3.79
CA MET A 95 -9.29 14.23 4.66
C MET A 95 -8.91 13.44 5.92
N THR A 96 -7.78 12.74 5.92
CA THR A 96 -7.32 11.99 7.09
C THR A 96 -6.63 12.87 8.12
N ILE A 97 -5.86 13.86 7.67
CA ILE A 97 -5.04 14.71 8.55
C ILE A 97 -5.72 16.02 8.94
N LEU A 98 -6.69 16.49 8.16
CA LEU A 98 -7.36 17.78 8.37
C LEU A 98 -8.78 17.61 8.92
N LYS A 99 -9.19 18.62 9.67
CA LYS A 99 -10.54 18.79 10.22
C LYS A 99 -11.13 20.12 9.76
N PRO A 100 -12.46 20.27 9.77
CA PRO A 100 -13.09 21.56 9.50
C PRO A 100 -12.54 22.66 10.41
N GLY A 101 -12.05 23.74 9.82
CA GLY A 101 -11.41 24.86 10.50
C GLY A 101 -9.88 24.83 10.53
N ASP A 102 -9.26 23.75 10.09
CA ASP A 102 -7.79 23.71 9.93
C ASP A 102 -7.35 24.57 8.74
N HIS A 103 -6.09 25.00 8.77
CA HIS A 103 -5.48 25.80 7.71
C HIS A 103 -4.44 25.00 6.94
N ILE A 104 -4.46 25.18 5.61
CA ILE A 104 -3.48 24.58 4.69
C ILE A 104 -2.67 25.70 4.03
N ILE A 105 -1.38 25.49 3.90
CA ILE A 105 -0.50 26.30 3.06
C ILE A 105 -0.04 25.42 1.90
N CYS A 106 -0.29 25.85 0.68
CA CYS A 106 0.13 25.14 -0.54
C CYS A 106 0.75 26.08 -1.55
N ASN A 107 1.51 25.49 -2.49
CA ASN A 107 2.03 26.24 -3.64
C ASN A 107 0.86 26.60 -4.57
N SER A 108 0.87 27.82 -5.14
CA SER A 108 -0.15 28.27 -6.11
C SER A 108 -0.07 27.56 -7.47
N TYR A 109 1.03 26.88 -7.77
CA TYR A 109 1.27 26.13 -9.02
C TYR A 109 1.03 24.63 -8.88
N ILE A 110 0.07 24.23 -8.03
CA ILE A 110 -0.36 22.83 -7.91
C ILE A 110 -1.34 22.45 -9.02
N TYR A 111 -1.57 21.16 -9.16
CA TYR A 111 -2.59 20.62 -10.07
C TYR A 111 -3.99 21.20 -9.77
N GLY A 112 -4.74 21.59 -10.80
CA GLY A 112 -5.99 22.32 -10.65
C GLY A 112 -7.03 21.63 -9.78
N GLU A 113 -7.25 20.33 -9.99
CA GLU A 113 -8.21 19.56 -9.18
C GLU A 113 -7.77 19.42 -7.71
N THR A 114 -6.48 19.44 -7.44
CA THR A 114 -5.98 19.50 -6.06
C THR A 114 -6.33 20.84 -5.41
N PHE A 115 -6.16 21.92 -6.15
CA PHE A 115 -6.57 23.26 -5.69
C PHE A 115 -8.07 23.33 -5.42
N ASP A 116 -8.88 22.78 -6.33
CA ASP A 116 -10.34 22.73 -6.19
C ASP A 116 -10.78 21.95 -4.95
N VAL A 117 -10.15 20.80 -4.67
CA VAL A 117 -10.44 20.01 -3.45
C VAL A 117 -10.10 20.76 -2.17
N MET A 118 -9.09 21.65 -2.19
CA MET A 118 -8.70 22.42 -1.00
C MET A 118 -9.55 23.67 -0.78
N THR A 119 -10.23 24.17 -1.83
CA THR A 119 -10.93 25.47 -1.78
C THR A 119 -12.45 25.39 -1.83
N LYS A 120 -13.00 24.24 -2.21
CA LYS A 120 -14.45 23.96 -2.29
C LYS A 120 -14.92 23.02 -1.20
#